data_1dc10db118c366508c2c10f762026dec
#
_entry.id   1dc10db118c366508c2c10f762026dec
#
_cell.length_a   1.000
_cell.length_b   1.000
_cell.length_c   1.000
_cell.angle_alpha   90.00
_cell.angle_beta   90.00
_cell.angle_gamma   90.00
#
_symmetry.space_group_name_H-M   'P 1'
#
loop_
_entity.id
_entity.type
_entity.pdbx_description
1 polymer ?
#
loop_
_entity_poly.entity_id
_entity_poly.type
_entity_poly.pdbx_seq_one_letter_code
_entity_poly.pdbx_strand_id
1 'polypeptide(L)'
;MPQVQNDNRFEHLLDHHHLKKTGPRLRVLSMMSSKNTATSQPDLENLMHDVDRVTLYRILNVFEEKGIIHKVFDLNGTANYAICHSNCEEHNHQDEHLHFNCTVCNNVYCLNDLNLPSINLPAGFKAENFTLYASGLCPKCSKKENKK
;
A
#
# COMPACT_ATOMS: atom_id res chain seq x y z
N MET A 1 0.92 25.30 -3.86
CA MET A 1 0.02 24.31 -3.21
C MET A 1 -0.40 23.31 -4.26
N PRO A 2 -0.10 22.03 -4.12
CA PRO A 2 -0.72 21.06 -5.00
C PRO A 2 -2.22 21.14 -4.74
N GLN A 3 -2.97 21.51 -5.75
CA GLN A 3 -4.42 21.43 -5.72
C GLN A 3 -4.74 19.96 -5.45
N VAL A 4 -5.35 19.70 -4.29
CA VAL A 4 -6.04 18.44 -4.05
C VAL A 4 -7.12 18.40 -5.11
N GLN A 5 -6.83 17.76 -6.24
CA GLN A 5 -7.90 17.37 -7.16
C GLN A 5 -8.82 16.52 -6.30
N ASN A 6 -9.99 17.06 -6.07
CA ASN A 6 -11.06 16.37 -5.37
C ASN A 6 -11.44 15.17 -6.24
N ASP A 7 -10.67 14.10 -6.07
CA ASP A 7 -10.85 12.89 -6.86
C ASP A 7 -12.09 12.20 -6.30
N ASN A 8 -13.21 12.43 -6.95
CA ASN A 8 -14.51 11.87 -6.63
C ASN A 8 -14.43 10.35 -6.36
N ARG A 9 -13.40 9.69 -6.92
CA ARG A 9 -13.09 8.28 -6.69
C ARG A 9 -12.85 7.97 -5.21
N PHE A 10 -12.13 8.81 -4.47
CA PHE A 10 -11.86 8.58 -3.05
C PHE A 10 -13.08 8.80 -2.17
N GLU A 11 -13.93 9.74 -2.55
CA GLU A 11 -15.20 9.93 -1.87
C GLU A 11 -16.11 8.71 -2.04
N HIS A 12 -16.19 8.16 -3.25
CA HIS A 12 -16.93 6.92 -3.52
C HIS A 12 -16.34 5.72 -2.79
N LEU A 13 -14.99 5.64 -2.69
CA LEU A 13 -14.32 4.59 -1.94
C LEU A 13 -14.69 4.64 -0.46
N LEU A 14 -14.67 5.82 0.15
CA LEU A 14 -15.06 6.00 1.55
C LEU A 14 -16.54 5.68 1.78
N ASP A 15 -17.41 6.12 0.88
CA ASP A 15 -18.86 5.79 0.94
C ASP A 15 -19.10 4.28 0.85
N HIS A 16 -18.41 3.61 -0.07
CA HIS A 16 -18.50 2.15 -0.22
C HIS A 16 -18.15 1.41 1.07
N HIS A 17 -17.18 1.90 1.81
CA HIS A 17 -16.77 1.34 3.10
C HIS A 17 -17.48 1.98 4.32
N HIS A 18 -18.53 2.74 4.10
CA HIS A 18 -19.33 3.40 5.15
C HIS A 18 -18.51 4.31 6.07
N LEU A 19 -17.51 4.99 5.51
CA LEU A 19 -16.64 5.91 6.22
C LEU A 19 -16.98 7.37 5.90
N LYS A 20 -16.91 8.22 6.92
CA LYS A 20 -17.07 9.67 6.74
C LYS A 20 -15.97 10.24 5.85
N LYS A 21 -16.36 11.09 4.90
CA LYS A 21 -15.46 11.82 3.99
C LYS A 21 -14.85 13.02 4.71
N THR A 22 -13.82 12.79 5.52
CA THR A 22 -13.10 13.86 6.19
C THR A 22 -11.88 14.32 5.37
N GLY A 23 -11.49 15.58 5.50
CA GLY A 23 -10.32 16.14 4.81
C GLY A 23 -9.05 15.30 5.03
N PRO A 24 -8.69 14.92 6.27
CA PRO A 24 -7.51 14.07 6.52
C PRO A 24 -7.58 12.72 5.82
N ARG A 25 -8.73 12.04 5.80
CA ARG A 25 -8.89 10.76 5.11
C ARG A 25 -8.69 10.86 3.60
N LEU A 26 -9.30 11.86 2.98
CA LEU A 26 -9.14 12.12 1.54
C LEU A 26 -7.69 12.44 1.19
N ARG A 27 -7.00 13.21 2.04
CA ARG A 27 -5.59 13.55 1.84
C ARG A 27 -4.68 12.33 1.94
N VAL A 28 -4.88 11.44 2.90
CA VAL A 28 -4.11 10.20 3.01
C VAL A 28 -4.23 9.39 1.72
N LEU A 29 -5.44 9.18 1.21
CA LEU A 29 -5.68 8.45 -0.03
C LEU A 29 -5.03 9.15 -1.24
N SER A 30 -5.14 10.46 -1.32
CA SER A 30 -4.50 11.25 -2.38
C SER A 30 -2.98 11.12 -2.36
N MET A 31 -2.36 11.23 -1.19
CA MET A 31 -0.91 11.10 -1.03
C MET A 31 -0.42 9.70 -1.40
N MET A 32 -1.13 8.66 -0.98
CA MET A 32 -0.79 7.28 -1.30
C MET A 32 -0.93 6.98 -2.79
N SER A 33 -1.97 7.53 -3.44
CA SER A 33 -2.22 7.29 -4.87
C SER A 33 -1.28 8.03 -5.81
N SER A 34 -0.61 9.07 -5.34
CA SER A 34 0.33 9.87 -6.14
C SER A 34 1.64 9.14 -6.47
N LYS A 35 1.90 8.03 -5.81
CA LYS A 35 3.11 7.20 -5.99
C LYS A 35 2.74 5.82 -6.54
N ASN A 36 3.61 5.28 -7.39
CA ASN A 36 3.52 3.89 -7.85
C ASN A 36 4.12 2.88 -6.86
N THR A 37 4.46 3.34 -5.67
CA THR A 37 5.07 2.56 -4.60
C THR A 37 4.24 2.66 -3.34
N ALA A 38 4.35 1.69 -2.47
CA ALA A 38 3.82 1.80 -1.12
C ALA A 38 4.49 2.98 -0.39
N THR A 39 3.76 3.61 0.50
CA THR A 39 4.24 4.78 1.26
C THR A 39 4.51 4.38 2.70
N SER A 40 5.71 4.66 3.19
CA SER A 40 6.07 4.36 4.57
C SER A 40 5.32 5.26 5.57
N GLN A 41 5.14 4.77 6.78
CA GLN A 41 4.52 5.57 7.84
C GLN A 41 5.31 6.87 8.11
N PRO A 42 6.65 6.85 8.22
CA PRO A 42 7.41 8.10 8.35
C PRO A 42 7.20 9.09 7.21
N ASP A 43 7.10 8.61 5.97
CA ASP A 43 6.81 9.48 4.82
C ASP A 43 5.43 10.11 4.92
N LEU A 44 4.42 9.35 5.33
CA LEU A 44 3.07 9.88 5.55
C LEU A 44 3.05 10.92 6.68
N GLU A 45 3.76 10.67 7.76
CA GLU A 45 3.90 11.64 8.86
C GLU A 45 4.53 12.96 8.37
N ASN A 46 5.57 12.88 7.55
CA ASN A 46 6.24 14.04 6.98
C ASN A 46 5.35 14.79 5.96
N LEU A 47 4.60 14.08 5.14
CA LEU A 47 3.69 14.67 4.15
C LEU A 47 2.44 15.30 4.80
N MET A 48 2.05 14.81 5.96
CA MET A 48 0.85 15.22 6.69
C MET A 48 1.19 15.85 8.05
N HIS A 49 2.19 16.69 8.09
CA HIS A 49 2.68 17.35 9.33
C HIS A 49 1.62 18.20 10.04
N ASP A 50 0.56 18.60 9.36
CA ASP A 50 -0.59 19.33 9.91
C ASP A 50 -1.65 18.41 10.57
N VAL A 51 -1.50 17.10 10.43
CA VAL A 51 -2.32 16.09 11.10
C VAL A 51 -1.48 15.43 12.18
N ASP A 52 -2.00 15.37 13.40
CA ASP A 52 -1.28 14.76 14.49
C ASP A 52 -1.08 13.25 14.26
N ARG A 53 0.00 12.72 14.81
CA ARG A 53 0.40 11.31 14.63
C ARG A 53 -0.68 10.32 15.06
N VAL A 54 -1.41 10.61 16.12
CA VAL A 54 -2.48 9.74 16.63
C VAL A 54 -3.64 9.67 15.64
N THR A 55 -4.04 10.81 15.10
CA THR A 55 -5.10 10.88 14.07
C THR A 55 -4.69 10.13 12.81
N LEU A 56 -3.45 10.32 12.32
CA LEU A 56 -2.94 9.59 11.16
C LEU A 56 -2.95 8.07 11.41
N TYR A 57 -2.45 7.64 12.56
CA TYR A 57 -2.42 6.24 12.94
C TYR A 57 -3.83 5.61 12.98
N ARG A 58 -4.80 6.33 13.54
CA ARG A 58 -6.21 5.88 13.55
C ARG A 58 -6.79 5.75 12.14
N ILE A 59 -6.48 6.69 11.25
CA ILE A 59 -6.91 6.64 9.84
C ILE A 59 -6.34 5.38 9.17
N LEU A 60 -5.05 5.13 9.30
CA LEU A 60 -4.38 3.98 8.71
C LEU A 60 -4.95 2.66 9.25
N ASN A 61 -5.17 2.56 10.54
CA ASN A 61 -5.78 1.35 11.14
C ASN A 61 -7.19 1.09 10.62
N VAL A 62 -8.04 2.12 10.55
CA VAL A 62 -9.40 1.98 10.02
C VAL A 62 -9.37 1.59 8.55
N PHE A 63 -8.49 2.18 7.75
CA PHE A 63 -8.36 1.85 6.34
C PHE A 63 -7.87 0.41 6.11
N GLU A 64 -6.93 -0.05 6.91
CA GLU A 64 -6.47 -1.44 6.85
C GLU A 64 -7.57 -2.42 7.26
N GLU A 65 -8.26 -2.15 8.37
CA GLU A 65 -9.38 -2.95 8.86
C GLU A 65 -10.51 -3.05 7.82
N LYS A 66 -10.84 -1.96 7.14
CA LYS A 66 -11.89 -1.90 6.12
C LYS A 66 -11.47 -2.48 4.75
N GLY A 67 -10.22 -2.84 4.57
CA GLY A 67 -9.72 -3.36 3.30
C GLY A 67 -9.45 -2.29 2.24
N ILE A 68 -9.33 -1.03 2.64
CA ILE A 68 -9.00 0.08 1.72
C ILE A 68 -7.50 0.08 1.40
N ILE A 69 -6.66 -0.17 2.40
CA ILE A 69 -5.21 -0.27 2.26
C ILE A 69 -4.72 -1.59 2.83
N HIS A 70 -3.55 -2.01 2.37
CA HIS A 70 -2.82 -3.10 2.99
C HIS A 70 -1.44 -2.63 3.47
N LYS A 71 -0.93 -3.30 4.48
CA LYS A 71 0.38 -3.06 5.06
C LYS A 71 1.38 -4.07 4.52
N VAL A 72 2.53 -3.58 4.08
CA VAL A 72 3.68 -4.39 3.69
C VAL A 72 4.92 -3.90 4.42
N PHE A 73 5.83 -4.80 4.73
CA PHE A 73 7.08 -4.44 5.37
C PHE A 73 8.20 -4.39 4.34
N ASP A 74 9.03 -3.35 4.41
CA ASP A 74 10.25 -3.28 3.62
C ASP A 74 11.36 -4.16 4.21
N LEU A 75 12.52 -4.19 3.56
CA LEU A 75 13.66 -4.99 4.02
C LEU A 75 14.20 -4.57 5.39
N ASN A 76 13.89 -3.36 5.85
CA ASN A 76 14.29 -2.85 7.15
C ASN A 76 13.22 -3.10 8.24
N GLY A 77 12.11 -3.74 7.89
CA GLY A 77 11.00 -3.97 8.80
C GLY A 77 10.10 -2.75 9.01
N THR A 78 10.24 -1.70 8.18
CA THR A 78 9.38 -0.51 8.25
C THR A 78 8.03 -0.81 7.58
N ALA A 79 6.95 -0.44 8.24
CA ALA A 79 5.61 -0.56 7.68
C ALA A 79 5.40 0.42 6.53
N ASN A 80 4.96 -0.10 5.40
CA ASN A 80 4.55 0.66 4.22
C ASN A 80 3.09 0.34 3.92
N TYR A 81 2.37 1.29 3.36
CA TYR A 81 0.96 1.17 3.06
C TYR A 81 0.69 1.41 1.58
N ALA A 82 -0.18 0.60 1.01
CA ALA A 82 -0.63 0.74 -0.37
C ALA A 82 -2.15 0.58 -0.45
N ILE A 83 -2.77 1.28 -1.40
CA ILE A 83 -4.21 1.15 -1.66
C ILE A 83 -4.46 -0.21 -2.30
N CYS A 84 -5.45 -0.94 -1.79
CA CYS A 84 -5.89 -2.20 -2.38
C CYS A 84 -6.49 -1.98 -3.77
N HIS A 85 -6.10 -2.81 -4.74
CA HIS A 85 -6.60 -2.73 -6.13
C HIS A 85 -7.72 -3.73 -6.42
N SER A 86 -7.92 -4.71 -5.56
CA SER A 86 -8.98 -5.72 -5.67
C SER A 86 -10.13 -5.42 -4.70
N ASN A 87 -11.21 -6.18 -4.85
CA ASN A 87 -12.37 -6.08 -3.96
C ASN A 87 -12.06 -6.64 -2.56
N CYS A 88 -11.14 -5.99 -1.86
CA CYS A 88 -10.88 -6.29 -0.47
C CYS A 88 -12.06 -5.85 0.39
N GLU A 89 -12.54 -6.74 1.22
CA GLU A 89 -13.59 -6.48 2.19
C GLU A 89 -13.01 -6.38 3.61
N GLU A 90 -13.84 -6.00 4.56
CA GLU A 90 -13.48 -5.93 5.96
C GLU A 90 -12.88 -7.26 6.44
N HIS A 91 -11.69 -7.23 7.01
CA HIS A 91 -10.91 -8.38 7.48
C HIS A 91 -10.56 -9.45 6.42
N ASN A 92 -10.82 -9.17 5.13
CA ASN A 92 -10.53 -10.09 4.05
C ASN A 92 -9.78 -9.40 2.91
N HIS A 93 -8.46 -9.33 3.05
CA HIS A 93 -7.58 -8.82 2.00
C HIS A 93 -7.32 -9.91 0.97
N GLN A 94 -8.07 -9.89 -0.14
CA GLN A 94 -7.88 -10.81 -1.28
C GLN A 94 -6.84 -10.29 -2.27
N ASP A 95 -5.91 -9.49 -1.80
CA ASP A 95 -4.93 -8.79 -2.63
C ASP A 95 -3.68 -9.67 -2.82
N GLU A 96 -3.86 -10.80 -3.51
CA GLU A 96 -2.77 -11.71 -3.85
C GLU A 96 -1.94 -11.15 -4.99
N HIS A 97 -0.90 -10.41 -4.67
CA HIS A 97 0.05 -9.89 -5.65
C HIS A 97 1.49 -9.95 -5.12
N LEU A 98 2.44 -9.76 -6.03
CA LEU A 98 3.85 -9.76 -5.69
C LEU A 98 4.25 -8.39 -5.12
N HIS A 99 4.88 -8.39 -3.97
CA HIS A 99 5.56 -7.22 -3.40
C HIS A 99 7.04 -7.25 -3.77
N PHE A 100 7.51 -6.23 -4.45
CA PHE A 100 8.91 -6.12 -4.86
C PHE A 100 9.62 -5.07 -4.03
N ASN A 101 10.67 -5.47 -3.33
CA ASN A 101 11.51 -4.58 -2.53
C ASN A 101 12.79 -4.23 -3.28
N CYS A 102 13.01 -2.96 -3.57
CA CYS A 102 14.27 -2.51 -4.15
C CYS A 102 15.36 -2.44 -3.08
N THR A 103 16.46 -3.14 -3.30
CA THR A 103 17.60 -3.19 -2.37
C THR A 103 18.42 -1.91 -2.34
N VAL A 104 18.24 -1.02 -3.31
CA VAL A 104 19.00 0.24 -3.43
C VAL A 104 18.21 1.42 -2.88
N CYS A 105 16.95 1.64 -3.32
CA CYS A 105 16.15 2.78 -2.88
C CYS A 105 15.14 2.45 -1.78
N ASN A 106 15.06 1.19 -1.35
CA ASN A 106 14.12 0.66 -0.34
C ASN A 106 12.63 0.88 -0.65
N ASN A 107 12.29 1.27 -1.88
CA ASN A 107 10.89 1.36 -2.28
C ASN A 107 10.25 -0.01 -2.40
N VAL A 108 8.99 -0.10 -2.00
CA VAL A 108 8.16 -1.30 -2.13
C VAL A 108 7.15 -1.07 -3.25
N TYR A 109 7.15 -1.95 -4.24
CA TYR A 109 6.24 -1.94 -5.37
C TYR A 109 5.20 -3.04 -5.21
N CYS A 110 3.95 -2.73 -5.48
CA CYS A 110 2.87 -3.72 -5.59
C CYS A 110 2.67 -4.06 -7.07
N LEU A 111 3.01 -5.28 -7.46
CA LEU A 111 2.94 -5.74 -8.85
C LEU A 111 1.69 -6.60 -9.04
N ASN A 112 0.58 -5.95 -9.41
CA ASN A 112 -0.74 -6.56 -9.47
C ASN A 112 -1.02 -7.36 -10.77
N ASP A 113 -0.33 -7.02 -11.86
CA ASP A 113 -0.61 -7.56 -13.19
C ASP A 113 0.20 -8.83 -13.52
N LEU A 114 0.71 -9.51 -12.51
CA LEU A 114 1.50 -10.73 -12.70
C LEU A 114 0.65 -11.99 -12.55
N ASN A 115 0.82 -12.93 -13.46
CA ASN A 115 0.31 -14.28 -13.27
C ASN A 115 1.16 -14.99 -12.23
N LEU A 116 0.62 -15.14 -11.02
CA LEU A 116 1.31 -15.83 -9.94
C LEU A 116 1.17 -17.34 -10.09
N PRO A 117 2.22 -18.13 -9.85
CA PRO A 117 2.12 -19.58 -9.84
C PRO A 117 1.22 -20.04 -8.70
N SER A 118 0.42 -21.07 -8.94
CA SER A 118 -0.32 -21.74 -7.88
C SER A 118 0.66 -22.48 -6.96
N ILE A 119 0.54 -22.25 -5.67
CA ILE A 119 1.37 -22.91 -4.66
C ILE A 119 0.55 -24.00 -3.99
N ASN A 120 0.98 -25.25 -4.20
CA ASN A 120 0.38 -26.40 -3.54
C ASN A 120 1.14 -26.71 -2.26
N LEU A 121 0.44 -26.66 -1.13
CA LEU A 121 1.00 -27.01 0.16
C LEU A 121 0.97 -28.53 0.37
N PRO A 122 1.92 -29.08 1.16
CA PRO A 122 1.86 -30.48 1.56
C PRO A 122 0.56 -30.83 2.29
N ALA A 123 0.19 -32.11 2.30
CA ALA A 123 -1.01 -32.59 2.98
C ALA A 123 -1.01 -32.19 4.47
N GLY A 124 -2.15 -31.70 4.94
CA GLY A 124 -2.34 -31.27 6.32
C GLY A 124 -2.05 -29.79 6.60
N PHE A 125 -1.42 -29.07 5.64
CA PHE A 125 -1.23 -27.61 5.76
C PHE A 125 -2.43 -26.88 5.16
N LYS A 126 -2.93 -25.90 5.90
CA LYS A 126 -3.99 -24.98 5.45
C LYS A 126 -3.46 -23.56 5.56
N ALA A 127 -3.26 -22.89 4.43
CA ALA A 127 -2.88 -21.48 4.44
C ALA A 127 -4.12 -20.60 4.60
N GLU A 128 -4.05 -19.64 5.48
CA GLU A 128 -5.05 -18.58 5.61
C GLU A 128 -4.68 -17.38 4.74
N ASN A 129 -3.38 -17.12 4.61
CA ASN A 129 -2.85 -16.01 3.82
C ASN A 129 -1.55 -16.40 3.12
N PHE A 130 -1.36 -15.88 1.92
CA PHE A 130 -0.10 -15.92 1.20
C PHE A 130 0.44 -14.51 1.00
N THR A 131 1.73 -14.34 1.21
CA THR A 131 2.41 -13.10 0.83
C THR A 131 3.62 -13.47 -0.01
N LEU A 132 3.71 -12.90 -1.20
CA LEU A 132 4.80 -13.13 -2.13
C LEU A 132 5.71 -11.91 -2.15
N TYR A 133 6.99 -12.13 -1.90
CA TYR A 133 8.01 -11.11 -1.93
C TYR A 133 9.10 -11.45 -2.93
N ALA A 134 9.57 -10.43 -3.65
CA ALA A 134 10.81 -10.48 -4.40
C ALA A 134 11.66 -9.27 -4.00
N SER A 135 12.96 -9.38 -4.11
CA SER A 135 13.89 -8.29 -3.86
C SER A 135 14.94 -8.20 -4.96
N GLY A 136 15.41 -7.01 -5.24
CA GLY A 136 16.38 -6.75 -6.28
C GLY A 136 16.42 -5.28 -6.67
N LEU A 137 16.58 -4.98 -7.94
CA LEU A 137 16.65 -3.62 -8.45
C LEU A 137 15.34 -3.20 -9.14
N CYS A 138 14.79 -2.07 -8.72
CA CYS A 138 13.67 -1.47 -9.45
C CYS A 138 14.13 -0.87 -10.79
N PRO A 139 13.21 -0.58 -11.73
CA PRO A 139 13.58 -0.05 -13.05
C PRO A 139 14.45 1.21 -13.01
N LYS A 140 14.21 2.09 -12.05
CA LYS A 140 15.01 3.32 -11.88
C LYS A 140 16.45 3.04 -11.43
N CYS A 141 16.61 2.14 -10.48
CA CYS A 141 17.93 1.77 -9.94
C CYS A 141 18.73 0.90 -10.92
N SER A 142 18.06 -0.03 -11.61
CA SER A 142 18.66 -0.85 -12.65
C SER A 142 19.25 -0.01 -13.80
N LYS A 143 18.53 1.03 -14.24
CA LYS A 143 19.02 1.96 -15.27
C LYS A 143 20.25 2.76 -14.85
N LYS A 144 20.37 3.07 -13.54
CA LYS A 144 21.56 3.78 -13.01
C LYS A 144 22.79 2.89 -12.97
N GLU A 145 22.65 1.60 -12.70
CA GLU A 145 23.78 0.65 -12.73
C GLU A 145 24.30 0.45 -14.15
N ASN A 146 23.43 0.37 -15.14
CA ASN A 146 23.83 0.19 -16.54
C ASN A 146 24.52 1.42 -17.16
N LYS A 147 24.59 2.56 -16.46
CA LYS A 147 25.27 3.79 -16.91
C LYS A 147 26.68 3.94 -16.34
N LYS A 148 27.14 3.01 -15.52
CA LYS A 148 28.52 2.91 -15.03
C LYS A 148 29.30 1.93 -15.95
#